data_6cd895c8b6cd5f616cf62e54343337b4
#
_entry.id   6cd895c8b6cd5f616cf62e54343337b4
#
_cell.length_a   1.000
_cell.length_b   1.000
_cell.length_c   1.000
_cell.angle_alpha   90.00
_cell.angle_beta   90.00
_cell.angle_gamma   90.00
#
_symmetry.space_group_name_H-M   'P 1'
#
loop_
_entity.id
_entity.type
_entity.pdbx_description
1 polymer ?
#
loop_
_entity_poly.entity_id
_entity_poly.type
_entity_poly.pdbx_seq_one_letter_code
_entity_poly.pdbx_strand_id
1 'polypeptide(L)'
;MKQYFGMSQTGNLKEAAQGVHAPGLLILMSNADQFEAHVTELESLFPGVPSIGCIGMSYSTRVVEKGVGLVAFYDNVTAVANVLEQASTMPVKYIERMEQDLKNVHASSKDTVCIDLCTG
;
A
#
# COMPACT_ATOMS: atom_id res chain seq x y z
N MET A 1 -3.84 -1.97 -16.83
CA MET A 1 -3.53 -2.23 -15.40
C MET A 1 -3.72 -3.71 -15.10
N LYS A 2 -2.76 -4.30 -14.44
CA LYS A 2 -2.85 -5.65 -13.89
C LYS A 2 -2.64 -5.61 -12.39
N GLN A 3 -3.16 -6.60 -11.70
CA GLN A 3 -2.99 -6.74 -10.25
C GLN A 3 -2.48 -8.14 -9.90
N TYR A 4 -1.74 -8.22 -8.82
CA TYR A 4 -1.27 -9.45 -8.22
C TYR A 4 -1.56 -9.43 -6.72
N PHE A 5 -1.99 -10.54 -6.19
CA PHE A 5 -2.14 -10.73 -4.75
C PHE A 5 -1.28 -11.91 -4.32
N GLY A 6 -0.37 -11.66 -3.40
CA GLY A 6 0.44 -12.67 -2.76
C GLY A 6 0.21 -12.69 -1.26
N MET A 7 0.37 -13.86 -0.66
CA MET A 7 0.16 -14.05 0.77
C MET A 7 1.14 -15.07 1.31
N SER A 8 1.61 -14.85 2.54
CA SER A 8 2.31 -15.83 3.33
C SER A 8 1.66 -15.96 4.71
N GLN A 9 1.26 -17.16 5.07
CA GLN A 9 0.68 -17.47 6.39
C GLN A 9 1.73 -17.54 7.49
N THR A 10 3.00 -17.66 7.12
CA THR A 10 4.14 -17.74 8.05
C THR A 10 4.83 -16.40 8.27
N GLY A 11 4.32 -15.32 7.66
CA GLY A 11 4.91 -14.00 7.76
C GLY A 11 6.16 -13.78 6.90
N ASN A 12 6.30 -14.53 5.80
CA ASN A 12 7.41 -14.39 4.87
C ASN A 12 7.04 -13.45 3.72
N LEU A 13 7.47 -12.20 3.78
CA LEU A 13 7.17 -11.22 2.76
C LEU A 13 7.73 -11.58 1.38
N LYS A 14 8.91 -12.20 1.31
CA LYS A 14 9.49 -12.63 0.02
C LYS A 14 8.63 -13.67 -0.66
N GLU A 15 8.01 -14.57 0.11
CA GLU A 15 7.05 -15.53 -0.42
C GLU A 15 5.81 -14.82 -0.99
N ALA A 16 5.23 -13.87 -0.25
CA ALA A 16 4.10 -13.08 -0.71
C ALA A 16 4.44 -12.24 -1.95
N ALA A 17 5.67 -11.78 -2.09
CA ALA A 17 6.14 -10.93 -3.19
C ALA A 17 6.68 -11.71 -4.41
N GLN A 18 6.71 -13.03 -4.36
CA GLN A 18 7.40 -13.87 -5.35
C GLN A 18 6.94 -13.64 -6.81
N GLY A 19 5.68 -13.30 -7.02
CA GLY A 19 5.10 -13.02 -8.35
C GLY A 19 5.08 -11.53 -8.73
N VAL A 20 5.65 -10.65 -7.92
CA VAL A 20 5.61 -9.21 -8.16
C VAL A 20 6.78 -8.79 -9.04
N HIS A 21 6.47 -8.15 -10.18
CA HIS A 21 7.47 -7.64 -11.12
C HIS A 21 7.13 -6.20 -11.52
N ALA A 22 8.07 -5.28 -11.32
CA ALA A 22 7.96 -3.87 -11.71
C ALA A 22 6.62 -3.21 -11.30
N PRO A 23 6.26 -3.21 -10.01
CA PRO A 23 5.00 -2.63 -9.56
C PRO A 23 5.02 -1.11 -9.63
N GLY A 24 3.87 -0.50 -9.90
CA GLY A 24 3.65 0.95 -9.82
C GLY A 24 3.05 1.39 -8.48
N LEU A 25 2.40 0.46 -7.75
CA LEU A 25 1.85 0.67 -6.43
C LEU A 25 1.81 -0.65 -5.66
N LEU A 26 2.11 -0.59 -4.37
CA LEU A 26 2.01 -1.73 -3.46
C LEU A 26 1.06 -1.42 -2.30
N ILE A 27 0.27 -2.42 -1.89
CA ILE A 27 -0.52 -2.37 -0.66
C ILE A 27 -0.11 -3.53 0.23
N LEU A 28 0.39 -3.21 1.41
CA LEU A 28 0.85 -4.17 2.41
C LEU A 28 -0.19 -4.34 3.52
N MET A 29 -0.52 -5.58 3.84
CA MET A 29 -1.30 -5.94 5.01
C MET A 29 -0.50 -6.91 5.87
N SER A 30 -0.34 -6.62 7.13
CA SER A 30 0.48 -7.41 8.03
C SER A 30 -0.10 -7.45 9.43
N ASN A 31 0.23 -8.50 10.17
CA ASN A 31 -0.02 -8.53 11.61
C ASN A 31 0.83 -7.46 12.33
N ALA A 32 0.37 -7.05 13.51
CA ALA A 32 0.98 -5.94 14.27
C ALA A 32 2.44 -6.21 14.64
N ASP A 33 2.75 -7.42 15.08
CA ASP A 33 4.07 -7.78 15.62
C ASP A 33 5.20 -7.67 14.58
N GLN A 34 4.89 -7.86 13.31
CA GLN A 34 5.87 -7.89 12.23
C GLN A 34 5.72 -6.72 11.25
N PHE A 35 4.78 -5.81 11.49
CA PHE A 35 4.46 -4.75 10.54
C PHE A 35 5.66 -3.88 10.17
N GLU A 36 6.39 -3.37 11.15
CA GLU A 36 7.57 -2.52 10.92
C GLU A 36 8.68 -3.28 10.15
N ALA A 37 8.90 -4.55 10.49
CA ALA A 37 9.86 -5.37 9.80
C ALA A 37 9.46 -5.60 8.34
N HIS A 38 8.18 -5.86 8.08
CA HIS A 38 7.66 -6.01 6.73
C HIS A 38 7.72 -4.73 5.90
N VAL A 39 7.47 -3.56 6.51
CA VAL A 39 7.62 -2.26 5.85
C VAL A 39 9.07 -2.05 5.41
N THR A 40 10.02 -2.28 6.30
CA THR A 40 11.46 -2.15 6.01
C THR A 40 11.91 -3.12 4.91
N GLU A 41 11.45 -4.36 4.97
CA GLU A 41 11.77 -5.37 3.96
C GLU A 41 11.13 -5.04 2.60
N LEU A 42 9.89 -4.54 2.59
CA LEU A 42 9.19 -4.11 1.38
C LEU A 42 9.95 -3.00 0.66
N GLU A 43 10.43 -2.01 1.40
CA GLU A 43 11.24 -0.92 0.83
C GLU A 43 12.56 -1.43 0.25
N SER A 44 13.18 -2.42 0.89
CA SER A 44 14.39 -3.06 0.37
C SER A 44 14.14 -3.86 -0.90
N LEU A 45 13.00 -4.54 -1.01
CA LEU A 45 12.63 -5.34 -2.18
C LEU A 45 12.19 -4.48 -3.37
N PHE A 46 11.52 -3.37 -3.10
CA PHE A 46 10.94 -2.49 -4.12
C PHE A 46 11.28 -1.01 -3.84
N PRO A 47 12.55 -0.62 -3.92
CA PRO A 47 12.98 0.73 -3.57
C PRO A 47 12.32 1.77 -4.47
N GLY A 48 11.77 2.82 -3.85
CA GLY A 48 11.17 3.95 -4.54
C GLY A 48 9.77 3.68 -5.13
N VAL A 49 9.20 2.50 -4.92
CA VAL A 49 7.83 2.21 -5.35
C VAL A 49 6.84 2.77 -4.32
N PRO A 50 5.85 3.58 -4.74
CA PRO A 50 4.80 4.04 -3.83
C PRO A 50 4.11 2.87 -3.13
N SER A 51 3.99 2.95 -1.82
CA SER A 51 3.36 1.89 -1.03
C SER A 51 2.52 2.46 0.10
N ILE A 52 1.42 1.80 0.40
CA ILE A 52 0.60 2.04 1.59
C ILE A 52 0.41 0.72 2.32
N GLY A 53 0.15 0.78 3.60
CA GLY A 53 -0.04 -0.44 4.36
C GLY A 53 -0.84 -0.23 5.64
N CYS A 54 -1.40 -1.30 6.14
CA CYS A 54 -2.10 -1.33 7.40
C CYS A 54 -1.88 -2.63 8.16
N ILE A 55 -2.08 -2.54 9.46
CA ILE A 55 -2.19 -3.73 10.30
C ILE A 55 -3.55 -4.36 10.03
N GLY A 56 -3.53 -5.58 9.52
CA GLY A 56 -4.74 -6.32 9.21
C GLY A 56 -4.51 -7.82 9.33
N MET A 57 -5.51 -8.52 9.84
CA MET A 57 -5.42 -9.96 10.13
C MET A 57 -6.31 -10.83 9.24
N SER A 58 -7.07 -10.24 8.33
CA SER A 58 -7.97 -10.99 7.45
C SER A 58 -7.49 -10.89 6.00
N TYR A 59 -7.17 -12.04 5.43
CA TYR A 59 -6.65 -12.14 4.06
C TYR A 59 -7.59 -12.92 3.15
N SER A 60 -8.81 -12.95 3.30
CA SER A 60 -9.78 -13.67 2.52
C SER A 60 -10.89 -14.18 3.45
N THR A 61 -10.97 -15.48 3.70
CA THR A 61 -11.98 -16.11 4.55
C THR A 61 -11.45 -16.53 5.93
N ARG A 62 -10.18 -16.30 6.19
CA ARG A 62 -9.51 -16.74 7.43
C ARG A 62 -8.74 -15.60 8.08
N VAL A 63 -8.83 -15.55 9.40
CA VAL A 63 -7.92 -14.75 10.24
C VAL A 63 -6.59 -15.48 10.34
N VAL A 64 -5.49 -14.79 10.07
CA VAL A 64 -4.15 -15.34 10.13
C VAL A 64 -3.39 -14.58 11.22
N GLU A 65 -3.01 -15.26 12.30
CA GLU A 65 -2.32 -14.63 13.43
C GLU A 65 -0.93 -14.11 13.07
N LYS A 66 -0.23 -14.83 12.23
CA LYS A 66 1.09 -14.43 11.72
C LYS A 66 1.07 -14.51 10.20
N GLY A 67 0.85 -13.40 9.56
CA GLY A 67 0.73 -13.40 8.12
C GLY A 67 1.00 -12.05 7.49
N VAL A 68 1.28 -12.08 6.21
CA VAL A 68 1.47 -10.91 5.39
C VAL A 68 0.78 -11.11 4.05
N GLY A 69 0.07 -10.09 3.61
CA GLY A 69 -0.54 -10.01 2.29
C GLY A 69 0.03 -8.81 1.53
N LEU A 70 0.25 -8.99 0.25
CA LEU A 70 0.77 -7.96 -0.63
C LEU A 70 -0.09 -7.89 -1.89
N VAL A 71 -0.64 -6.71 -2.16
CA VAL A 71 -1.29 -6.40 -3.43
C VAL A 71 -0.35 -5.54 -4.25
N ALA A 72 -0.11 -5.89 -5.49
CA ALA A 72 0.69 -5.11 -6.41
C ALA A 72 -0.13 -4.73 -7.65
N PHE A 73 0.01 -3.48 -8.07
CA PHE A 73 -0.57 -2.96 -9.31
C PHE A 73 0.54 -2.60 -10.28
N TYR A 74 0.41 -3.04 -11.51
CA TYR A 74 1.41 -2.83 -12.56
C TYR A 74 0.75 -2.70 -13.95
N ASP A 75 1.54 -2.46 -14.98
CA ASP A 75 1.10 -2.12 -16.34
C ASP A 75 0.29 -0.80 -16.40
N ASN A 76 0.98 0.28 -16.70
CA ASN A 76 0.39 1.62 -16.82
C ASN A 76 -0.27 2.13 -15.53
N VAL A 77 0.36 1.91 -14.40
CA VAL A 77 -0.05 2.48 -13.12
C VAL A 77 0.95 3.55 -12.71
N THR A 78 0.45 4.75 -12.49
CA THR A 78 1.18 5.84 -11.83
C THR A 78 0.53 6.10 -10.50
N ALA A 79 1.29 6.11 -9.43
CA ALA A 79 0.77 6.29 -8.09
C ALA A 79 1.60 7.28 -7.28
N VAL A 80 0.97 7.86 -6.29
CA VAL A 80 1.60 8.62 -5.21
C VAL A 80 1.00 8.14 -3.89
N ALA A 81 1.82 8.04 -2.86
CA ALA A 81 1.40 7.63 -1.54
C ALA A 81 1.87 8.65 -0.50
N ASN A 82 0.98 9.04 0.40
CA ASN A 82 1.26 10.00 1.47
C ASN A 82 0.58 9.60 2.77
N VAL A 83 1.11 10.10 3.88
CA VAL A 83 0.50 9.99 5.19
C VAL A 83 -0.06 11.35 5.59
N LEU A 84 -1.34 11.37 5.99
CA LEU A 84 -2.02 12.54 6.50
C LEU A 84 -2.20 12.41 8.02
N GLU A 85 -1.24 12.93 8.77
CA GLU A 85 -1.31 12.90 10.23
C GLU A 85 -2.32 13.92 10.76
N GLN A 86 -3.14 13.53 11.72
CA GLN A 86 -4.15 14.41 12.34
C GLN A 86 -5.13 15.06 11.32
N ALA A 87 -5.48 14.32 10.28
CA ALA A 87 -6.36 14.83 9.22
C ALA A 87 -7.72 15.33 9.72
N SER A 88 -8.23 14.74 10.81
CA SER A 88 -9.49 15.14 11.45
C SER A 88 -9.43 16.53 12.12
N THR A 89 -8.25 16.94 12.60
CA THR A 89 -8.07 18.22 13.33
C THR A 89 -7.45 19.32 12.49
N MET A 90 -6.68 18.96 11.47
CA MET A 90 -5.95 19.91 10.62
C MET A 90 -6.09 19.60 9.12
N PRO A 91 -7.30 19.45 8.58
CA PRO A 91 -7.48 19.04 7.18
C PRO A 91 -6.88 20.03 6.17
N VAL A 92 -6.92 21.34 6.47
CA VAL A 92 -6.44 22.40 5.57
C VAL A 92 -4.93 22.29 5.30
N LYS A 93 -4.16 21.79 6.26
CA LYS A 93 -2.70 21.64 6.15
C LYS A 93 -2.27 20.79 4.94
N TYR A 94 -3.12 19.90 4.47
CA TYR A 94 -2.79 18.94 3.43
C TYR A 94 -3.35 19.28 2.05
N ILE A 95 -4.15 20.34 1.92
CA ILE A 95 -4.82 20.68 0.65
C ILE A 95 -3.80 20.90 -0.47
N GLU A 96 -2.78 21.70 -0.24
CA GLU A 96 -1.76 21.99 -1.25
C GLU A 96 -0.97 20.75 -1.66
N ARG A 97 -0.66 19.87 -0.68
CA ARG A 97 0.01 18.60 -0.95
C ARG A 97 -0.87 17.70 -1.80
N MET A 98 -2.13 17.55 -1.44
CA MET A 98 -3.08 16.71 -2.19
C MET A 98 -3.29 17.25 -3.62
N GLU A 99 -3.39 18.55 -3.80
CA GLU A 99 -3.45 19.15 -5.15
C GLU A 99 -2.20 18.84 -5.97
N GLN A 100 -1.02 18.92 -5.35
CA GLN A 100 0.23 18.60 -6.03
C GLN A 100 0.31 17.11 -6.40
N ASP A 101 -0.12 16.24 -5.50
CA ASP A 101 -0.17 14.79 -5.75
C ASP A 101 -1.12 14.45 -6.91
N LEU A 102 -2.30 15.07 -6.95
CA LEU A 102 -3.25 14.89 -8.06
C LEU A 102 -2.65 15.35 -9.40
N LYS A 103 -1.90 16.45 -9.39
CA LYS A 103 -1.18 16.92 -10.59
C LYS A 103 -0.07 15.96 -11.02
N ASN A 104 0.69 15.43 -10.06
CA ASN A 104 1.81 14.51 -10.32
C ASN A 104 1.35 13.21 -10.99
N VAL A 105 0.17 12.72 -10.64
CA VAL A 105 -0.42 11.52 -11.25
C VAL A 105 -1.33 11.83 -12.45
N HIS A 106 -1.44 13.10 -12.84
CA HIS A 106 -2.37 13.55 -13.89
C HIS A 106 -3.81 13.09 -13.65
N ALA A 107 -4.27 13.24 -12.41
CA ALA A 107 -5.54 12.71 -11.94
C ALA A 107 -6.73 13.17 -12.79
N SER A 108 -7.61 12.24 -13.14
CA SER A 108 -8.84 12.50 -13.86
C SER A 108 -10.02 11.69 -13.28
N SER A 109 -11.23 12.16 -13.48
CA SER A 109 -12.43 11.45 -13.02
C SER A 109 -12.71 10.13 -13.74
N LYS A 110 -11.95 9.83 -14.80
CA LYS A 110 -12.17 8.64 -15.63
C LYS A 110 -11.28 7.47 -15.28
N ASP A 111 -10.07 7.74 -14.79
CA ASP A 111 -9.00 6.74 -14.64
C ASP A 111 -8.20 6.85 -13.36
N THR A 112 -8.66 7.67 -12.42
CA THR A 112 -7.98 7.85 -11.13
C THR A 112 -8.83 7.34 -9.97
N VAL A 113 -8.20 6.61 -9.07
CA VAL A 113 -8.81 6.09 -7.84
C VAL A 113 -7.98 6.57 -6.64
N CYS A 114 -8.65 7.01 -5.60
CA CYS A 114 -8.06 7.27 -4.29
C CYS A 114 -8.33 6.09 -3.37
N ILE A 115 -7.30 5.63 -2.67
CA ILE A 115 -7.41 4.58 -1.66
C ILE A 115 -6.97 5.16 -0.33
N ASP A 116 -7.89 5.20 0.62
CA ASP A 116 -7.65 5.68 1.98
C ASP A 116 -7.60 4.53 2.97
N LEU A 117 -6.54 4.48 3.76
CA LEU A 117 -6.44 3.60 4.92
C LEU A 117 -6.53 4.46 6.18
N CYS A 118 -7.71 4.48 6.78
CA CYS A 118 -7.99 5.29 7.97
C CYS A 118 -7.76 4.48 9.25
N THR A 119 -7.03 5.09 10.18
CA THR A 119 -6.96 4.60 11.57
C THR A 119 -8.00 5.34 12.39
N GLY A 120 -8.84 4.59 13.10
CA GLY A 120 -9.86 5.16 13.97
C GLY A 120 -9.30 5.63 15.32
#